data_8a3f5c728b23e63b70e1ba0897c499cf
#
_entry.id   8a3f5c728b23e63b70e1ba0897c499cf
#
_cell.length_a   1.000
_cell.length_b   1.000
_cell.length_c   1.000
_cell.angle_alpha   90.00
_cell.angle_beta   90.00
_cell.angle_gamma   90.00
#
_symmetry.space_group_name_H-M   'P 1'
#
loop_
_entity.id
_entity.type
_entity.pdbx_description
1 polymer ?
#
loop_
_entity_poly.entity_id
_entity_poly.type
_entity_poly.pdbx_seq_one_letter_code
_entity_poly.pdbx_strand_id
1 'polypeptide(L)'
;MSKNLNLVQKELVVVDALKNAFGGVFEVKKVYKDGFELYSIINEKIYEVNAMNTMIAFRGAYVGSYLYCCLCKIEGQFYVFDVRAITGADKVGGANRYAISKILENPDVVFFDNDEKLSEIKEQIGNFEKKFQECFNSNEVITTNKFADEIINSFNDYCETGNDEIKKIVEKGLAKPEKYSYFPTSDFNFTNENFAKKSIAGFSAQGSTYDVGIIFIEGSGLFAIPFFGTFCQIFERDDYKSVPNYDQCLKNFLNNDKISSIVLTYVAKKYPNFVDRVNEIEGFNLSFEQILRRFKPHNLGKPVIAPASILYSSKVFAQIMTKEVEKEEKESQPKIPKVGRNDPCPCGSGKKYKKCCMAKNEEIE
;
A
#
# COMPACT_ATOMS: atom_id res chain seq x y z
N MET A 1 -15.90 21.68 15.76
CA MET A 1 -16.82 22.57 15.01
C MET A 1 -18.25 22.59 15.55
N SER A 2 -18.78 21.54 16.16
CA SER A 2 -20.19 21.47 16.62
C SER A 2 -20.52 22.26 17.90
N LYS A 3 -19.55 22.78 18.64
CA LYS A 3 -19.79 23.42 19.93
C LYS A 3 -20.42 24.85 19.90
N ASN A 4 -20.50 25.45 18.71
CA ASN A 4 -21.02 26.83 18.56
C ASN A 4 -22.23 26.94 17.62
N LEU A 5 -22.85 25.83 17.22
CA LEU A 5 -24.06 25.84 16.41
C LEU A 5 -25.22 25.31 17.27
N ASN A 6 -26.27 26.09 17.45
CA ASN A 6 -27.54 25.64 18.03
C ASN A 6 -28.27 24.74 17.05
N LEU A 7 -27.72 23.52 16.80
CA LEU A 7 -28.30 22.53 15.88
C LEU A 7 -29.48 21.81 16.56
N VAL A 8 -30.55 21.66 15.82
CA VAL A 8 -31.67 20.79 16.21
C VAL A 8 -31.21 19.32 16.14
N GLN A 9 -31.83 18.42 16.91
CA GLN A 9 -31.39 17.02 17.02
C GLN A 9 -31.29 16.31 15.69
N LYS A 10 -32.13 16.62 14.71
CA LYS A 10 -32.07 16.10 13.34
C LYS A 10 -30.82 16.58 12.56
N GLU A 11 -30.39 17.80 12.77
CA GLU A 11 -29.20 18.35 12.15
C GLU A 11 -27.92 17.75 12.74
N LEU A 12 -27.95 17.41 14.03
CA LEU A 12 -26.84 16.72 14.71
C LEU A 12 -26.61 15.32 14.13
N VAL A 13 -27.67 14.57 13.80
CA VAL A 13 -27.58 13.26 13.13
C VAL A 13 -26.91 13.38 11.77
N VAL A 14 -27.28 14.39 10.99
CA VAL A 14 -26.67 14.63 9.66
C VAL A 14 -25.20 15.02 9.81
N VAL A 15 -24.88 15.92 10.75
CA VAL A 15 -23.49 16.35 11.01
C VAL A 15 -22.62 15.16 11.43
N ASP A 16 -23.15 14.26 12.25
CA ASP A 16 -22.41 13.08 12.68
C ASP A 16 -22.23 12.08 11.53
N ALA A 17 -23.26 11.87 10.72
CA ALA A 17 -23.17 11.04 9.51
C ALA A 17 -22.11 11.58 8.52
N LEU A 18 -22.03 12.90 8.35
CA LEU A 18 -21.03 13.54 7.48
C LEU A 18 -19.60 13.43 8.04
N LYS A 19 -19.42 13.44 9.37
CA LYS A 19 -18.09 13.20 9.97
C LYS A 19 -17.58 11.79 9.72
N ASN A 20 -18.48 10.82 9.62
CA ASN A 20 -18.21 9.42 9.38
C ASN A 20 -18.36 9.06 7.88
N ALA A 21 -18.37 10.07 7.01
CA ALA A 21 -18.53 9.84 5.58
C ALA A 21 -17.30 9.13 4.98
N PHE A 22 -17.58 8.23 4.05
CA PHE A 22 -16.61 7.41 3.36
C PHE A 22 -16.43 7.90 1.92
N GLY A 23 -15.24 8.43 1.62
CA GLY A 23 -14.87 8.85 0.26
C GLY A 23 -14.16 7.74 -0.49
N GLY A 24 -14.57 7.49 -1.74
CA GLY A 24 -14.00 6.41 -2.52
C GLY A 24 -14.28 6.48 -4.01
N VAL A 25 -13.96 5.39 -4.68
CA VAL A 25 -14.29 5.12 -6.07
C VAL A 25 -15.17 3.88 -6.13
N PHE A 26 -16.27 3.99 -6.83
CA PHE A 26 -17.33 2.99 -6.86
C PHE A 26 -17.70 2.64 -8.30
N GLU A 27 -17.78 1.35 -8.60
CA GLU A 27 -18.33 0.88 -9.86
C GLU A 27 -19.87 0.83 -9.78
N VAL A 28 -20.55 1.38 -10.75
CA VAL A 28 -22.02 1.31 -10.84
C VAL A 28 -22.44 -0.08 -11.28
N LYS A 29 -23.12 -0.82 -10.41
CA LYS A 29 -23.65 -2.16 -10.71
C LYS A 29 -25.09 -2.11 -11.21
N LYS A 30 -25.90 -1.19 -10.65
CA LYS A 30 -27.27 -0.93 -11.10
C LYS A 30 -27.61 0.56 -10.96
N VAL A 31 -28.52 1.01 -11.80
CA VAL A 31 -29.10 2.36 -11.76
C VAL A 31 -30.59 2.22 -11.44
N TYR A 32 -31.05 2.91 -10.40
CA TYR A 32 -32.45 2.98 -10.01
C TYR A 32 -33.01 4.38 -10.35
N LYS A 33 -34.31 4.55 -10.12
CA LYS A 33 -34.98 5.84 -10.36
C LYS A 33 -34.41 6.99 -9.52
N ASP A 34 -34.00 6.66 -8.29
CA ASP A 34 -33.60 7.60 -7.23
C ASP A 34 -32.26 7.24 -6.57
N GLY A 35 -31.50 6.31 -7.16
CA GLY A 35 -30.22 5.88 -6.59
C GLY A 35 -29.47 4.84 -7.42
N PHE A 36 -28.55 4.15 -6.76
CA PHE A 36 -27.64 3.21 -7.38
C PHE A 36 -27.36 2.00 -6.48
N GLU A 37 -26.97 0.89 -7.10
CA GLU A 37 -26.18 -0.15 -6.47
C GLU A 37 -24.70 0.07 -6.87
N LEU A 38 -23.87 0.37 -5.89
CA LEU A 38 -22.48 0.74 -6.07
C LEU A 38 -21.55 -0.32 -5.44
N TYR A 39 -20.59 -0.82 -6.21
CA TYR A 39 -19.51 -1.64 -5.67
C TYR A 39 -18.31 -0.78 -5.33
N SER A 40 -17.91 -0.72 -4.08
CA SER A 40 -16.70 -0.04 -3.64
C SER A 40 -15.48 -0.84 -4.02
N ILE A 41 -14.58 -0.24 -4.81
CA ILE A 41 -13.31 -0.85 -5.18
C ILE A 41 -12.36 -0.95 -3.98
N ILE A 42 -12.50 -0.06 -2.99
CA ILE A 42 -11.59 0.05 -1.84
C ILE A 42 -11.85 -1.07 -0.82
N ASN A 43 -13.10 -1.22 -0.36
CA ASN A 43 -13.46 -2.17 0.69
C ASN A 43 -14.26 -3.37 0.19
N GLU A 44 -14.37 -3.52 -1.13
CA GLU A 44 -14.95 -4.68 -1.82
C GLU A 44 -16.40 -4.99 -1.43
N LYS A 45 -17.16 -3.97 -1.01
CA LYS A 45 -18.56 -4.08 -0.56
C LYS A 45 -19.53 -3.42 -1.53
N ILE A 46 -20.74 -3.97 -1.62
CA ILE A 46 -21.85 -3.40 -2.38
C ILE A 46 -22.69 -2.51 -1.46
N TYR A 47 -23.03 -1.33 -1.95
CA TYR A 47 -23.89 -0.36 -1.27
C TYR A 47 -25.09 -0.02 -2.13
N GLU A 48 -26.29 -0.14 -1.56
CA GLU A 48 -27.48 0.43 -2.12
C GLU A 48 -27.62 1.87 -1.61
N VAL A 49 -27.56 2.85 -2.51
CA VAL A 49 -27.45 4.26 -2.16
C VAL A 49 -28.56 5.09 -2.80
N ASN A 50 -29.05 6.07 -2.05
CA ASN A 50 -30.00 7.08 -2.52
C ASN A 50 -29.25 8.33 -2.99
N ALA A 51 -29.68 8.92 -4.12
CA ALA A 51 -29.08 10.12 -4.72
C ALA A 51 -29.69 11.45 -4.21
N MET A 52 -30.48 11.43 -3.14
CA MET A 52 -31.07 12.63 -2.51
C MET A 52 -31.77 13.58 -3.51
N ASN A 53 -32.55 13.07 -4.44
CA ASN A 53 -33.22 13.83 -5.50
C ASN A 53 -32.30 14.62 -6.46
N THR A 54 -31.01 14.35 -6.44
CA THR A 54 -30.00 15.06 -7.28
C THR A 54 -29.50 14.21 -8.43
N MET A 55 -30.34 13.32 -9.01
CA MET A 55 -29.97 12.48 -10.16
C MET A 55 -29.39 13.27 -11.34
N ILE A 56 -29.65 14.59 -11.41
CA ILE A 56 -29.07 15.46 -12.42
C ILE A 56 -27.52 15.51 -12.30
N ALA A 57 -26.98 15.44 -11.08
CA ALA A 57 -25.53 15.43 -10.84
C ALA A 57 -24.86 14.12 -11.35
N PHE A 58 -25.65 13.09 -11.61
CA PHE A 58 -25.20 11.79 -12.08
C PHE A 58 -25.40 11.58 -13.58
N ARG A 59 -25.62 12.66 -14.35
CA ARG A 59 -25.69 12.56 -15.81
C ARG A 59 -24.40 11.94 -16.33
N GLY A 60 -24.53 10.82 -17.05
CA GLY A 60 -23.41 10.05 -17.56
C GLY A 60 -23.01 8.83 -16.71
N ALA A 61 -23.64 8.61 -15.55
CA ALA A 61 -23.50 7.35 -14.82
C ALA A 61 -24.32 6.25 -15.50
N TYR A 62 -23.66 5.12 -15.78
CA TYR A 62 -24.26 3.92 -16.36
C TYR A 62 -23.60 2.68 -15.76
N VAL A 63 -24.21 1.51 -15.91
CA VAL A 63 -23.66 0.26 -15.42
C VAL A 63 -22.25 0.01 -15.96
N GLY A 64 -21.28 -0.18 -15.06
CA GLY A 64 -19.87 -0.34 -15.36
C GLY A 64 -19.08 0.98 -15.35
N SER A 65 -19.72 2.17 -15.24
CA SER A 65 -19.00 3.41 -15.01
C SER A 65 -18.49 3.53 -13.58
N TYR A 66 -17.54 4.43 -13.33
CA TYR A 66 -16.95 4.68 -12.01
C TYR A 66 -17.34 6.05 -11.47
N LEU A 67 -17.89 6.07 -10.25
CA LEU A 67 -18.20 7.28 -9.49
C LEU A 67 -17.12 7.54 -8.44
N TYR A 68 -16.56 8.73 -8.44
CA TYR A 68 -15.68 9.25 -7.40
C TYR A 68 -16.53 10.16 -6.50
N CYS A 69 -16.93 9.65 -5.34
CA CYS A 69 -17.89 10.33 -4.48
C CYS A 69 -17.68 9.96 -3.01
N CYS A 70 -18.48 10.58 -2.14
CA CYS A 70 -18.57 10.21 -0.75
C CYS A 70 -19.93 9.57 -0.45
N LEU A 71 -19.94 8.56 0.43
CA LEU A 71 -21.14 7.96 1.00
C LEU A 71 -21.26 8.36 2.45
N CYS A 72 -22.47 8.66 2.93
CA CYS A 72 -22.78 8.77 4.34
C CYS A 72 -23.99 7.91 4.69
N LYS A 73 -24.04 7.44 5.95
CA LYS A 73 -25.12 6.59 6.45
C LYS A 73 -25.99 7.42 7.40
N ILE A 74 -27.23 7.68 7.02
CA ILE A 74 -28.21 8.45 7.83
C ILE A 74 -29.37 7.50 8.14
N GLU A 75 -29.66 7.27 9.43
CA GLU A 75 -30.75 6.39 9.87
C GLU A 75 -30.76 5.01 9.19
N GLY A 76 -29.58 4.43 8.95
CA GLY A 76 -29.43 3.11 8.34
C GLY A 76 -29.37 3.11 6.82
N GLN A 77 -29.77 4.17 6.13
CA GLN A 77 -29.74 4.30 4.68
C GLN A 77 -28.45 4.99 4.21
N PHE A 78 -27.84 4.49 3.14
CA PHE A 78 -26.71 5.16 2.51
C PHE A 78 -27.17 6.22 1.50
N TYR A 79 -26.49 7.35 1.53
CA TYR A 79 -26.66 8.48 0.63
C TYR A 79 -25.36 8.82 -0.05
N VAL A 80 -25.44 9.13 -1.35
CA VAL A 80 -24.31 9.63 -2.10
C VAL A 80 -24.28 11.15 -2.10
N PHE A 81 -23.12 11.72 -1.84
CA PHE A 81 -22.89 13.17 -1.90
C PHE A 81 -21.45 13.45 -2.38
N ASP A 82 -21.12 14.72 -2.62
CA ASP A 82 -19.79 15.16 -3.07
C ASP A 82 -19.29 14.36 -4.28
N VAL A 83 -20.09 14.33 -5.35
CA VAL A 83 -19.68 13.68 -6.60
C VAL A 83 -18.61 14.52 -7.28
N ARG A 84 -17.38 14.01 -7.34
CA ARG A 84 -16.21 14.69 -7.88
C ARG A 84 -15.96 14.38 -9.33
N ALA A 85 -16.21 13.14 -9.75
CA ALA A 85 -16.04 12.72 -11.12
C ALA A 85 -16.88 11.48 -11.43
N ILE A 86 -17.24 11.34 -12.70
CA ILE A 86 -17.82 10.14 -13.30
C ILE A 86 -16.95 9.78 -14.49
N THR A 87 -16.49 8.53 -14.57
CA THR A 87 -15.63 8.07 -15.67
C THR A 87 -16.20 6.80 -16.29
N GLY A 88 -15.90 6.57 -17.57
CA GLY A 88 -16.37 5.39 -18.29
C GLY A 88 -15.73 4.08 -17.80
N ALA A 89 -16.33 2.97 -18.20
CA ALA A 89 -15.86 1.62 -17.90
C ALA A 89 -14.43 1.33 -18.40
N ASP A 90 -13.99 2.03 -19.47
CA ASP A 90 -12.63 1.98 -20.02
C ASP A 90 -11.56 2.55 -19.07
N LYS A 91 -11.95 3.28 -18.04
CA LYS A 91 -11.06 3.93 -17.06
C LYS A 91 -10.77 3.11 -15.80
N VAL A 92 -10.97 1.79 -15.84
CA VAL A 92 -10.71 0.88 -14.70
C VAL A 92 -9.32 1.06 -14.11
N GLY A 93 -8.27 1.21 -14.92
CA GLY A 93 -6.92 1.41 -14.42
C GLY A 93 -6.74 2.71 -13.61
N GLY A 94 -7.47 3.78 -13.97
CA GLY A 94 -7.52 5.02 -13.19
C GLY A 94 -8.23 4.85 -11.86
N ALA A 95 -9.36 4.14 -11.87
CA ALA A 95 -10.13 3.82 -10.67
C ALA A 95 -9.32 2.99 -9.68
N ASN A 96 -8.62 1.96 -10.18
CA ASN A 96 -7.77 1.09 -9.36
C ASN A 96 -6.59 1.87 -8.72
N ARG A 97 -5.88 2.70 -9.49
CA ARG A 97 -4.79 3.56 -8.95
C ARG A 97 -5.30 4.52 -7.87
N TYR A 98 -6.47 5.12 -8.08
CA TYR A 98 -7.09 5.97 -7.07
C TYR A 98 -7.42 5.19 -5.79
N ALA A 99 -7.98 4.00 -5.91
CA ALA A 99 -8.29 3.13 -4.76
C ALA A 99 -7.01 2.80 -3.96
N ILE A 100 -5.93 2.41 -4.64
CA ILE A 100 -4.64 2.14 -4.01
C ILE A 100 -4.10 3.37 -3.28
N SER A 101 -4.14 4.55 -3.91
CA SER A 101 -3.66 5.77 -3.23
C SER A 101 -4.45 6.06 -1.96
N LYS A 102 -5.76 5.81 -1.96
CA LYS A 102 -6.62 6.00 -0.77
C LYS A 102 -6.33 4.98 0.33
N ILE A 103 -6.07 3.74 -0.01
CA ILE A 103 -5.66 2.70 0.96
C ILE A 103 -4.31 3.09 1.60
N LEU A 104 -3.37 3.58 0.81
CA LEU A 104 -2.06 4.01 1.30
C LEU A 104 -2.13 5.27 2.18
N GLU A 105 -3.01 6.22 1.83
CA GLU A 105 -3.23 7.45 2.60
C GLU A 105 -3.92 7.16 3.95
N ASN A 106 -4.92 6.28 3.95
CA ASN A 106 -5.69 5.93 5.13
C ASN A 106 -6.16 4.47 5.05
N PRO A 107 -5.38 3.51 5.58
CA PRO A 107 -5.72 2.09 5.55
C PRO A 107 -7.08 1.74 6.15
N ASP A 108 -7.56 2.52 7.12
CA ASP A 108 -8.83 2.28 7.80
C ASP A 108 -10.05 2.33 6.85
N VAL A 109 -9.92 2.96 5.69
CA VAL A 109 -11.02 3.03 4.70
C VAL A 109 -11.46 1.66 4.18
N VAL A 110 -10.56 0.67 4.23
CA VAL A 110 -10.86 -0.70 3.79
C VAL A 110 -11.86 -1.40 4.72
N PHE A 111 -11.90 -0.98 5.97
CA PHE A 111 -12.75 -1.58 7.01
C PHE A 111 -14.05 -0.81 7.22
N PHE A 112 -14.28 0.25 6.48
CA PHE A 112 -15.50 1.03 6.62
C PHE A 112 -16.73 0.15 6.34
N ASP A 113 -17.62 0.04 7.35
CA ASP A 113 -18.86 -0.76 7.30
C ASP A 113 -18.62 -2.23 6.81
N ASN A 114 -17.40 -2.79 7.03
CA ASN A 114 -17.01 -4.12 6.57
C ASN A 114 -16.11 -4.87 7.58
N ASP A 115 -16.72 -5.35 8.67
CA ASP A 115 -16.01 -6.09 9.73
C ASP A 115 -15.51 -7.46 9.25
N GLU A 116 -16.19 -8.06 8.24
CA GLU A 116 -15.75 -9.34 7.65
C GLU A 116 -14.39 -9.19 6.99
N LYS A 117 -14.17 -8.09 6.25
CA LYS A 117 -12.90 -7.82 5.60
C LYS A 117 -11.76 -7.65 6.61
N LEU A 118 -12.04 -7.03 7.75
CA LEU A 118 -11.06 -6.92 8.84
C LEU A 118 -10.65 -8.30 9.38
N SER A 119 -11.62 -9.19 9.56
CA SER A 119 -11.36 -10.55 10.05
C SER A 119 -10.55 -11.37 9.04
N GLU A 120 -10.91 -11.28 7.75
CA GLU A 120 -10.20 -11.93 6.64
C GLU A 120 -8.72 -11.48 6.59
N ILE A 121 -8.48 -10.18 6.64
CA ILE A 121 -7.11 -9.63 6.59
C ILE A 121 -6.30 -10.05 7.82
N LYS A 122 -6.89 -10.08 9.01
CA LYS A 122 -6.19 -10.55 10.22
C LYS A 122 -5.81 -12.03 10.14
N GLU A 123 -6.66 -12.88 9.58
CA GLU A 123 -6.34 -14.29 9.36
C GLU A 123 -5.18 -14.46 8.37
N GLN A 124 -5.21 -13.72 7.27
CA GLN A 124 -4.12 -13.72 6.27
C GLN A 124 -2.80 -13.24 6.88
N ILE A 125 -2.82 -12.18 7.70
CA ILE A 125 -1.65 -11.69 8.42
C ILE A 125 -1.06 -12.79 9.30
N GLY A 126 -1.88 -13.51 10.06
CA GLY A 126 -1.40 -14.61 10.91
C GLY A 126 -0.73 -15.75 10.13
N ASN A 127 -1.24 -16.04 8.92
CA ASN A 127 -0.62 -17.03 8.05
C ASN A 127 0.71 -16.53 7.46
N PHE A 128 0.79 -15.27 7.08
CA PHE A 128 2.02 -14.66 6.57
C PHE A 128 3.10 -14.55 7.65
N GLU A 129 2.71 -14.27 8.90
CA GLU A 129 3.64 -14.23 10.02
C GLU A 129 4.37 -15.55 10.22
N LYS A 130 3.64 -16.66 10.23
CA LYS A 130 4.23 -18.00 10.34
C LYS A 130 5.26 -18.26 9.23
N LYS A 131 4.89 -17.94 7.98
CA LYS A 131 5.78 -18.09 6.83
C LYS A 131 7.02 -17.18 6.92
N PHE A 132 6.84 -15.95 7.45
CA PHE A 132 7.97 -15.04 7.64
C PHE A 132 8.96 -15.60 8.68
N GLN A 133 8.46 -16.13 9.80
CA GLN A 133 9.29 -16.78 10.80
C GLN A 133 9.98 -18.05 10.25
N GLU A 134 9.29 -18.84 9.42
CA GLU A 134 9.89 -20.00 8.74
C GLU A 134 11.04 -19.60 7.80
N CYS A 135 10.91 -18.48 7.06
CA CYS A 135 11.94 -18.01 6.14
C CYS A 135 13.15 -17.40 6.84
N PHE A 136 12.89 -16.57 7.87
CA PHE A 136 13.92 -15.69 8.44
C PHE A 136 14.34 -16.07 9.85
N ASN A 137 13.65 -16.99 10.51
CA ASN A 137 13.82 -17.34 11.92
C ASN A 137 13.81 -16.10 12.84
N SER A 138 13.05 -15.08 12.46
CA SER A 138 12.96 -13.77 13.11
C SER A 138 11.71 -13.05 12.66
N ASN A 139 11.23 -12.09 13.46
CA ASN A 139 10.19 -11.14 13.07
C ASN A 139 10.75 -9.87 12.38
N GLU A 140 12.07 -9.79 12.22
CA GLU A 140 12.69 -8.66 11.53
C GLU A 140 13.90 -9.09 10.71
N VAL A 141 14.10 -8.41 9.61
CA VAL A 141 15.26 -8.51 8.73
C VAL A 141 15.75 -7.10 8.44
N ILE A 142 17.05 -6.85 8.66
CA ILE A 142 17.65 -5.58 8.26
C ILE A 142 18.49 -5.84 7.01
N THR A 143 18.15 -5.15 5.95
CA THR A 143 18.81 -5.24 4.64
C THR A 143 19.15 -3.84 4.11
N THR A 144 19.46 -3.73 2.84
CA THR A 144 19.66 -2.43 2.18
C THR A 144 18.52 -2.12 1.22
N ASN A 145 18.31 -0.85 0.89
CA ASN A 145 17.34 -0.41 -0.11
C ASN A 145 17.50 -1.09 -1.47
N LYS A 146 18.67 -1.62 -1.79
CA LYS A 146 18.94 -2.34 -3.04
C LYS A 146 18.29 -3.73 -3.08
N PHE A 147 18.16 -4.38 -1.93
CA PHE A 147 17.66 -5.74 -1.82
C PHE A 147 16.27 -5.81 -1.16
N ALA A 148 15.78 -4.73 -0.56
CA ALA A 148 14.52 -4.73 0.16
C ALA A 148 13.34 -5.16 -0.72
N ASP A 149 13.25 -4.63 -1.94
CA ASP A 149 12.20 -4.98 -2.90
C ASP A 149 12.29 -6.45 -3.33
N GLU A 150 13.50 -6.94 -3.61
CA GLU A 150 13.74 -8.34 -3.99
C GLU A 150 13.31 -9.30 -2.87
N ILE A 151 13.67 -8.99 -1.63
CA ILE A 151 13.30 -9.79 -0.45
C ILE A 151 11.78 -9.81 -0.27
N ILE A 152 11.11 -8.65 -0.35
CA ILE A 152 9.66 -8.55 -0.16
C ILE A 152 8.92 -9.30 -1.28
N ASN A 153 9.32 -9.10 -2.53
CA ASN A 153 8.68 -9.75 -3.68
C ASN A 153 8.86 -11.27 -3.63
N SER A 154 10.08 -11.75 -3.32
CA SER A 154 10.34 -13.19 -3.20
C SER A 154 9.63 -13.82 -2.01
N PHE A 155 9.47 -13.08 -0.90
CA PHE A 155 8.67 -13.53 0.24
C PHE A 155 7.19 -13.65 -0.12
N ASN A 156 6.65 -12.69 -0.86
CA ASN A 156 5.26 -12.75 -1.31
C ASN A 156 5.02 -13.90 -2.28
N ASP A 157 5.94 -14.09 -3.23
CA ASP A 157 5.88 -15.23 -4.16
C ASP A 157 5.96 -16.56 -3.40
N TYR A 158 6.81 -16.67 -2.39
CA TYR A 158 6.81 -17.84 -1.48
C TYR A 158 5.46 -18.02 -0.78
N CYS A 159 4.84 -16.95 -0.31
CA CYS A 159 3.54 -17.02 0.34
C CYS A 159 2.42 -17.47 -0.59
N GLU A 160 2.46 -17.11 -1.87
CA GLU A 160 1.42 -17.40 -2.86
C GLU A 160 1.64 -18.76 -3.55
N THR A 161 2.85 -19.04 -3.96
CA THR A 161 3.18 -20.17 -4.84
C THR A 161 3.99 -21.27 -4.18
N GLY A 162 4.63 -20.99 -3.05
CA GLY A 162 5.60 -21.88 -2.40
C GLY A 162 6.99 -21.86 -3.06
N ASN A 163 7.30 -20.88 -3.89
CA ASN A 163 8.59 -20.73 -4.54
C ASN A 163 9.70 -20.41 -3.52
N ASP A 164 10.71 -21.28 -3.44
CA ASP A 164 11.78 -21.23 -2.43
C ASP A 164 12.91 -20.22 -2.74
N GLU A 165 12.73 -19.29 -3.67
CA GLU A 165 13.77 -18.32 -4.04
C GLU A 165 14.19 -17.44 -2.85
N ILE A 166 13.25 -17.11 -1.97
CA ILE A 166 13.53 -16.37 -0.74
C ILE A 166 14.59 -17.07 0.15
N LYS A 167 14.58 -18.41 0.21
CA LYS A 167 15.57 -19.16 0.99
C LYS A 167 16.98 -18.98 0.45
N LYS A 168 17.13 -18.94 -0.88
CA LYS A 168 18.42 -18.68 -1.53
C LYS A 168 18.94 -17.27 -1.26
N ILE A 169 18.03 -16.27 -1.18
CA ILE A 169 18.36 -14.87 -0.84
C ILE A 169 18.87 -14.80 0.61
N VAL A 170 18.20 -15.48 1.52
CA VAL A 170 18.61 -15.57 2.94
C VAL A 170 19.96 -16.26 3.09
N GLU A 171 20.16 -17.38 2.40
CA GLU A 171 21.44 -18.14 2.41
C GLU A 171 22.62 -17.33 1.89
N LYS A 172 22.41 -16.48 0.86
CA LYS A 172 23.43 -15.57 0.34
C LYS A 172 23.78 -14.41 1.31
N GLY A 173 23.09 -14.31 2.44
CA GLY A 173 23.32 -13.28 3.45
C GLY A 173 22.93 -11.86 3.03
N LEU A 174 22.14 -11.72 1.95
CA LEU A 174 21.67 -10.42 1.44
C LEU A 174 20.73 -9.70 2.44
N ALA A 175 20.30 -10.43 3.46
CA ALA A 175 19.47 -9.91 4.53
C ALA A 175 20.25 -9.16 5.64
N LYS A 176 21.57 -8.95 5.49
CA LYS A 176 22.38 -8.24 6.50
C LYS A 176 23.22 -7.16 5.82
N PRO A 177 23.03 -5.88 6.14
CA PRO A 177 23.91 -4.84 5.67
C PRO A 177 25.28 -4.98 6.35
N GLU A 178 26.37 -4.84 5.59
CA GLU A 178 27.73 -4.83 6.14
C GLU A 178 27.98 -3.64 7.09
N LYS A 179 27.31 -2.52 6.81
CA LYS A 179 27.33 -1.29 7.63
C LYS A 179 25.96 -0.62 7.60
N TYR A 180 25.57 -0.07 8.75
CA TYR A 180 24.39 0.78 8.82
C TYR A 180 24.65 2.12 8.13
N SER A 181 23.61 2.70 7.58
CA SER A 181 23.64 3.95 6.86
C SER A 181 23.70 5.14 7.81
N TYR A 182 24.19 6.26 7.30
CA TYR A 182 24.00 7.53 7.99
C TYR A 182 22.62 8.07 7.69
N PHE A 183 21.88 8.45 8.75
CA PHE A 183 20.64 9.18 8.56
C PHE A 183 20.95 10.56 7.93
N PRO A 184 20.26 11.01 6.88
CA PRO A 184 20.54 12.30 6.25
C PRO A 184 20.25 13.46 7.20
N THR A 185 20.99 14.58 7.04
CA THR A 185 20.79 15.81 7.82
C THR A 185 19.53 16.60 7.40
N SER A 186 18.98 16.32 6.22
CA SER A 186 17.72 16.89 5.74
C SER A 186 16.54 15.94 6.06
N ASP A 187 15.35 16.51 6.22
CA ASP A 187 14.14 15.73 6.46
C ASP A 187 13.98 14.66 5.36
N PHE A 188 14.08 13.41 5.78
CA PHE A 188 13.85 12.28 4.90
C PHE A 188 12.33 12.06 4.81
N ASN A 189 11.76 12.43 3.67
CA ASN A 189 10.36 12.16 3.39
C ASN A 189 10.21 10.73 2.88
N PHE A 190 9.52 9.90 3.66
CA PHE A 190 9.02 8.61 3.22
C PHE A 190 7.92 8.85 2.17
N THR A 191 8.30 9.06 0.91
CA THR A 191 7.30 9.29 -0.14
C THR A 191 6.72 7.98 -0.62
N ASN A 192 5.38 7.85 -0.51
CA ASN A 192 4.63 6.73 -1.09
C ASN A 192 4.52 6.84 -2.64
N GLU A 193 5.17 7.81 -3.27
CA GLU A 193 5.03 8.05 -4.71
C GLU A 193 5.54 6.90 -5.59
N ASN A 194 6.40 6.04 -5.04
CA ASN A 194 6.96 4.90 -5.76
C ASN A 194 6.10 3.63 -5.70
N PHE A 195 5.12 3.54 -4.80
CA PHE A 195 4.22 2.38 -4.70
C PHE A 195 3.40 2.12 -5.98
N ALA A 196 3.16 3.15 -6.77
CA ALA A 196 2.37 3.02 -8.00
C ALA A 196 3.18 2.57 -9.21
N LYS A 197 4.50 2.43 -9.10
CA LYS A 197 5.34 2.31 -10.31
C LYS A 197 6.08 1.01 -10.53
N LYS A 198 6.37 0.18 -9.55
CA LYS A 198 7.00 -1.16 -9.79
C LYS A 198 7.31 -1.99 -8.54
N SER A 199 7.21 -1.47 -7.33
CA SER A 199 7.42 -2.27 -6.14
C SER A 199 6.55 -1.79 -4.98
N ILE A 200 6.17 -2.70 -4.12
CA ILE A 200 5.30 -2.43 -2.98
C ILE A 200 6.04 -1.64 -1.91
N ALA A 201 7.34 -1.76 -1.85
CA ALA A 201 8.17 -1.03 -0.90
C ALA A 201 8.75 0.27 -1.46
N GLY A 202 8.78 0.42 -2.80
CA GLY A 202 9.18 1.66 -3.48
C GLY A 202 10.61 2.11 -3.19
N PHE A 203 11.50 1.19 -2.80
CA PHE A 203 12.87 1.52 -2.50
C PHE A 203 13.64 1.80 -3.79
N SER A 204 14.13 3.04 -3.92
CA SER A 204 14.91 3.42 -5.10
C SER A 204 16.29 2.76 -5.06
N ALA A 205 16.63 2.03 -6.12
CA ALA A 205 18.00 1.57 -6.35
C ALA A 205 18.94 2.71 -6.78
N GLN A 206 18.40 3.91 -7.06
CA GLN A 206 19.18 5.09 -7.46
C GLN A 206 19.45 5.97 -6.23
N GLY A 207 20.70 6.31 -6.02
CA GLY A 207 21.14 7.16 -4.92
C GLY A 207 22.04 6.46 -3.91
N SER A 208 22.13 7.02 -2.71
CA SER A 208 22.93 6.45 -1.61
C SER A 208 22.31 5.13 -1.11
N THR A 209 23.16 4.18 -0.74
CA THR A 209 22.72 2.95 -0.09
C THR A 209 22.39 3.24 1.37
N TYR A 210 21.22 2.81 1.82
CA TYR A 210 20.78 2.92 3.21
C TYR A 210 20.13 1.62 3.68
N ASP A 211 20.06 1.43 4.99
CA ASP A 211 19.44 0.25 5.59
C ASP A 211 17.91 0.37 5.57
N VAL A 212 17.28 -0.79 5.46
CA VAL A 212 15.82 -0.96 5.50
C VAL A 212 15.50 -2.10 6.45
N GLY A 213 14.65 -1.83 7.43
CA GLY A 213 14.07 -2.87 8.27
C GLY A 213 12.78 -3.40 7.65
N ILE A 214 12.72 -4.70 7.40
CA ILE A 214 11.53 -5.44 7.03
C ILE A 214 11.05 -6.13 8.30
N ILE A 215 9.92 -5.69 8.86
CA ILE A 215 9.47 -6.10 10.20
C ILE A 215 8.08 -6.69 10.08
N PHE A 216 7.89 -7.86 10.65
CA PHE A 216 6.55 -8.43 10.83
C PHE A 216 6.06 -8.17 12.25
N ILE A 217 4.99 -7.38 12.40
CA ILE A 217 4.38 -7.07 13.68
C ILE A 217 3.08 -7.87 13.81
N GLU A 218 3.00 -8.70 14.84
CA GLU A 218 1.84 -9.56 15.13
C GLU A 218 0.53 -8.78 15.07
N GLY A 219 -0.43 -9.33 14.33
CA GLY A 219 -1.75 -8.72 14.13
C GLY A 219 -1.79 -7.44 13.30
N SER A 220 -0.62 -6.92 12.88
CA SER A 220 -0.48 -5.68 12.11
C SER A 220 0.11 -5.90 10.71
N GLY A 221 0.93 -6.93 10.52
CA GLY A 221 1.49 -7.32 9.23
C GLY A 221 2.89 -6.79 8.96
N LEU A 222 3.27 -6.72 7.68
CA LEU A 222 4.61 -6.42 7.21
C LEU A 222 4.83 -4.92 7.02
N PHE A 223 5.84 -4.40 7.68
CA PHE A 223 6.33 -3.03 7.53
C PHE A 223 7.73 -3.04 6.91
N ALA A 224 7.97 -2.12 5.99
CA ALA A 224 9.29 -1.90 5.43
C ALA A 224 9.69 -0.44 5.70
N ILE A 225 10.73 -0.24 6.51
CA ILE A 225 11.05 1.05 7.12
C ILE A 225 12.50 1.43 6.80
N PRO A 226 12.73 2.49 6.02
CA PRO A 226 14.05 3.04 5.80
C PRO A 226 14.73 3.46 7.10
N PHE A 227 16.04 3.25 7.19
CA PHE A 227 16.89 3.60 8.33
C PHE A 227 16.47 2.94 9.67
N PHE A 228 15.72 1.84 9.61
CA PHE A 228 15.26 1.17 10.83
C PHE A 228 16.42 0.59 11.64
N GLY A 229 17.40 -0.02 10.97
CA GLY A 229 18.61 -0.52 11.63
C GLY A 229 19.40 0.61 12.28
N THR A 230 19.58 1.73 11.59
CA THR A 230 20.21 2.95 12.15
C THR A 230 19.43 3.47 13.36
N PHE A 231 18.10 3.50 13.29
CA PHE A 231 17.24 3.88 14.41
C PHE A 231 17.39 2.95 15.62
N CYS A 232 17.44 1.64 15.41
CA CYS A 232 17.61 0.65 16.48
C CYS A 232 18.94 0.81 17.21
N GLN A 233 20.03 1.19 16.52
CA GLN A 233 21.32 1.40 17.16
C GLN A 233 21.31 2.48 18.24
N ILE A 234 20.38 3.46 18.17
CA ILE A 234 20.20 4.48 19.21
C ILE A 234 19.88 3.84 20.57
N PHE A 235 19.24 2.66 20.56
CA PHE A 235 18.80 1.95 21.75
C PHE A 235 19.69 0.75 22.11
N GLU A 236 20.37 0.17 21.11
CA GLU A 236 21.28 -0.98 21.30
C GLU A 236 22.60 -0.59 21.92
N ARG A 237 23.10 0.60 21.58
CA ARG A 237 24.47 1.02 21.91
C ARG A 237 24.50 1.89 23.15
N ASP A 238 25.47 1.63 24.02
CA ASP A 238 25.75 2.54 25.13
C ASP A 238 26.32 3.86 24.63
N ASP A 239 27.19 3.81 23.61
CA ASP A 239 27.78 4.95 22.93
C ASP A 239 26.91 5.50 21.79
N TYR A 240 25.59 5.50 21.93
CA TYR A 240 24.62 5.87 20.88
C TYR A 240 24.89 7.24 20.23
N LYS A 241 25.55 8.17 20.96
CA LYS A 241 25.97 9.47 20.42
C LYS A 241 27.02 9.36 19.31
N SER A 242 27.64 8.18 19.17
CA SER A 242 28.54 7.87 18.06
C SER A 242 27.77 7.48 16.78
N VAL A 243 26.45 7.21 16.86
CA VAL A 243 25.60 6.99 15.69
C VAL A 243 25.41 8.33 14.97
N PRO A 244 25.86 8.48 13.73
CA PRO A 244 25.77 9.76 13.05
C PRO A 244 24.34 10.24 12.87
N ASN A 245 24.08 11.51 13.20
CA ASN A 245 22.76 12.15 13.12
C ASN A 245 21.67 11.41 13.92
N TYR A 246 22.05 10.79 15.05
CA TYR A 246 21.15 10.01 15.90
C TYR A 246 19.92 10.81 16.36
N ASP A 247 20.11 12.08 16.71
CA ASP A 247 19.05 12.98 17.16
C ASP A 247 18.06 13.30 16.02
N GLN A 248 18.56 13.54 14.82
CA GLN A 248 17.72 13.76 13.64
C GLN A 248 16.96 12.48 13.24
N CYS A 249 17.62 11.33 13.34
CA CYS A 249 17.00 10.04 13.10
C CYS A 249 15.83 9.81 14.07
N LEU A 250 16.07 10.00 15.38
CA LEU A 250 15.02 9.87 16.41
C LEU A 250 13.87 10.82 16.15
N LYS A 251 14.14 12.11 15.92
CA LYS A 251 13.12 13.12 15.62
C LYS A 251 12.27 12.75 14.41
N ASN A 252 12.91 12.25 13.34
CA ASN A 252 12.20 11.82 12.16
C ASN A 252 11.26 10.65 12.47
N PHE A 253 11.72 9.61 13.18
CA PHE A 253 10.89 8.48 13.55
C PHE A 253 9.72 8.88 14.45
N LEU A 254 9.91 9.80 15.36
CA LEU A 254 8.84 10.30 16.23
C LEU A 254 7.81 11.13 15.46
N ASN A 255 8.23 12.06 14.61
CA ASN A 255 7.35 13.04 13.97
C ASN A 255 6.76 12.59 12.63
N ASN A 256 7.32 11.58 11.98
CA ASN A 256 6.85 11.15 10.67
C ASN A 256 5.53 10.36 10.77
N ASP A 257 4.45 10.89 10.21
CA ASP A 257 3.11 10.29 10.26
C ASP A 257 3.02 8.92 9.56
N LYS A 258 3.98 8.60 8.67
CA LYS A 258 4.06 7.30 7.98
C LYS A 258 4.66 6.19 8.84
N ILE A 259 5.34 6.54 9.92
CA ILE A 259 5.79 5.60 10.95
C ILE A 259 4.69 5.51 12.00
N SER A 260 3.96 4.42 12.01
CA SER A 260 2.82 4.26 12.90
C SER A 260 3.24 4.03 14.37
N SER A 261 2.29 4.27 15.29
CA SER A 261 2.48 4.02 16.73
C SER A 261 2.85 2.58 17.04
N ILE A 262 2.40 1.61 16.21
CA ILE A 262 2.69 0.18 16.44
C ILE A 262 4.17 -0.14 16.22
N VAL A 263 4.84 0.56 15.30
CA VAL A 263 6.30 0.42 15.09
C VAL A 263 7.06 0.92 16.30
N LEU A 264 6.69 2.08 16.85
CA LEU A 264 7.31 2.59 18.08
C LEU A 264 7.03 1.66 19.28
N THR A 265 5.84 1.07 19.33
CA THR A 265 5.49 0.06 20.36
C THR A 265 6.35 -1.19 20.22
N TYR A 266 6.58 -1.66 19.00
CA TYR A 266 7.47 -2.78 18.72
C TYR A 266 8.89 -2.50 19.21
N VAL A 267 9.44 -1.33 18.88
CA VAL A 267 10.79 -0.94 19.31
C VAL A 267 10.88 -0.76 20.82
N ALA A 268 9.88 -0.16 21.46
CA ALA A 268 9.85 0.01 22.92
C ALA A 268 9.74 -1.33 23.67
N LYS A 269 9.07 -2.33 23.10
CA LYS A 269 9.06 -3.70 23.65
C LYS A 269 10.40 -4.40 23.49
N LYS A 270 11.09 -4.16 22.38
CA LYS A 270 12.40 -4.75 22.09
C LYS A 270 13.51 -4.11 22.94
N TYR A 271 13.44 -2.82 23.20
CA TYR A 271 14.44 -2.03 23.90
C TYR A 271 13.88 -1.41 25.17
N PRO A 272 14.13 -1.99 26.37
CA PRO A 272 13.60 -1.46 27.64
C PRO A 272 14.03 -0.02 27.95
N ASN A 273 15.17 0.44 27.43
CA ASN A 273 15.70 1.80 27.58
C ASN A 273 15.08 2.80 26.61
N PHE A 274 14.08 2.44 25.79
CA PHE A 274 13.48 3.30 24.78
C PHE A 274 12.98 4.63 25.37
N VAL A 275 12.19 4.57 26.43
CA VAL A 275 11.59 5.76 27.06
C VAL A 275 12.65 6.69 27.62
N ASP A 276 13.60 6.13 28.34
CA ASP A 276 14.69 6.90 28.96
C ASP A 276 15.56 7.56 27.90
N ARG A 277 15.86 6.85 26.82
CA ARG A 277 16.68 7.35 25.73
C ARG A 277 15.99 8.47 24.95
N VAL A 278 14.68 8.31 24.67
CA VAL A 278 13.87 9.39 24.04
C VAL A 278 13.84 10.63 24.93
N ASN A 279 13.61 10.44 26.23
CA ASN A 279 13.59 11.57 27.18
C ASN A 279 14.96 12.25 27.29
N GLU A 280 16.07 11.48 27.32
CA GLU A 280 17.43 12.02 27.36
C GLU A 280 17.73 12.89 26.12
N ILE A 281 17.41 12.38 24.93
CA ILE A 281 17.74 13.07 23.66
C ILE A 281 16.87 14.30 23.45
N GLU A 282 15.56 14.18 23.70
CA GLU A 282 14.59 15.25 23.45
C GLU A 282 14.43 16.23 24.61
N GLY A 283 15.06 15.95 25.77
CA GLY A 283 14.93 16.80 26.98
C GLY A 283 13.54 16.72 27.62
N PHE A 284 12.86 15.57 27.52
CA PHE A 284 11.53 15.35 28.07
C PHE A 284 11.57 14.55 29.38
N ASN A 285 10.42 14.47 30.03
CA ASN A 285 10.15 13.55 31.13
C ASN A 285 8.74 12.97 30.92
N LEU A 286 8.60 12.18 29.88
CA LEU A 286 7.34 11.61 29.41
C LEU A 286 7.30 10.11 29.62
N SER A 287 6.13 9.56 29.96
CA SER A 287 5.88 8.12 29.88
C SER A 287 5.74 7.69 28.41
N PHE A 288 5.82 6.38 28.14
CA PHE A 288 5.62 5.84 26.78
C PHE A 288 4.28 6.26 26.18
N GLU A 289 3.20 6.19 26.97
CA GLU A 289 1.87 6.62 26.50
C GLU A 289 1.83 8.11 26.14
N GLN A 290 2.49 8.96 26.93
CA GLN A 290 2.58 10.40 26.64
C GLN A 290 3.41 10.67 25.39
N ILE A 291 4.48 9.91 25.14
CA ILE A 291 5.25 9.96 23.89
C ILE A 291 4.33 9.63 22.69
N LEU A 292 3.60 8.52 22.77
CA LEU A 292 2.66 8.16 21.69
C LEU A 292 1.57 9.22 21.48
N ARG A 293 0.98 9.74 22.54
CA ARG A 293 -0.05 10.81 22.44
C ARG A 293 0.49 12.08 21.82
N ARG A 294 1.75 12.41 22.08
CA ARG A 294 2.41 13.60 21.55
C ARG A 294 2.73 13.48 20.07
N PHE A 295 3.32 12.35 19.67
CA PHE A 295 3.91 12.18 18.34
C PHE A 295 3.04 11.37 17.37
N LYS A 296 2.12 10.53 17.87
CA LYS A 296 1.26 9.63 17.07
C LYS A 296 -0.23 9.74 17.48
N PRO A 297 -0.80 10.96 17.63
CA PRO A 297 -2.16 11.12 18.18
C PRO A 297 -3.24 10.46 17.32
N HIS A 298 -3.04 10.35 16.02
CA HIS A 298 -4.04 9.84 15.07
C HIS A 298 -4.20 8.32 15.11
N ASN A 299 -3.22 7.58 15.65
CA ASN A 299 -3.16 6.12 15.65
C ASN A 299 -3.47 5.48 17.00
N LEU A 300 -3.81 6.30 18.02
CA LEU A 300 -4.08 5.78 19.37
C LEU A 300 -5.45 5.11 19.45
N GLY A 301 -5.45 3.87 19.97
CA GLY A 301 -6.68 3.12 20.22
C GLY A 301 -7.32 2.48 19.00
N LYS A 302 -6.71 2.58 17.82
CA LYS A 302 -7.17 1.91 16.60
C LYS A 302 -6.30 0.72 16.26
N PRO A 303 -6.86 -0.35 15.66
CA PRO A 303 -6.06 -1.42 15.09
C PRO A 303 -5.24 -0.84 13.93
N VAL A 304 -3.92 -0.97 14.01
CA VAL A 304 -3.02 -0.53 12.94
C VAL A 304 -2.67 -1.76 12.11
N ILE A 305 -3.06 -1.74 10.83
CA ILE A 305 -2.67 -2.78 9.87
C ILE A 305 -1.75 -2.13 8.84
N ALA A 306 -0.66 -2.82 8.52
CA ALA A 306 0.31 -2.36 7.54
C ALA A 306 -0.36 -2.16 6.18
N PRO A 307 -0.20 -1.00 5.50
CA PRO A 307 -0.80 -0.75 4.20
C PRO A 307 -0.44 -1.81 3.15
N ALA A 308 0.79 -2.33 3.18
CA ALA A 308 1.22 -3.41 2.31
C ALA A 308 0.38 -4.68 2.51
N SER A 309 0.12 -5.09 3.75
CA SER A 309 -0.70 -6.27 4.05
C SER A 309 -2.15 -6.12 3.56
N ILE A 310 -2.69 -4.90 3.62
CA ILE A 310 -4.02 -4.59 3.09
C ILE A 310 -4.03 -4.68 1.57
N LEU A 311 -3.02 -4.12 0.91
CA LEU A 311 -2.93 -4.13 -0.55
C LEU A 311 -2.83 -5.55 -1.09
N TYR A 312 -1.99 -6.40 -0.50
CA TYR A 312 -1.88 -7.81 -0.90
C TYR A 312 -3.18 -8.58 -0.78
N SER A 313 -4.02 -8.21 0.18
CA SER A 313 -5.34 -8.81 0.38
C SER A 313 -6.43 -8.21 -0.51
N SER A 314 -6.11 -7.19 -1.32
CA SER A 314 -7.09 -6.47 -2.13
C SER A 314 -7.15 -6.99 -3.56
N LYS A 315 -8.37 -7.19 -4.08
CA LYS A 315 -8.60 -7.56 -5.48
C LYS A 315 -8.07 -6.53 -6.47
N VAL A 316 -8.05 -5.26 -6.06
CA VAL A 316 -7.53 -4.14 -6.86
C VAL A 316 -6.05 -4.33 -7.17
N PHE A 317 -5.27 -4.70 -6.16
CA PHE A 317 -3.85 -4.91 -6.31
C PHE A 317 -3.56 -6.12 -7.21
N ALA A 318 -4.24 -7.25 -6.97
CA ALA A 318 -4.14 -8.43 -7.81
C ALA A 318 -4.44 -8.13 -9.29
N GLN A 319 -5.47 -7.32 -9.59
CA GLN A 319 -5.82 -6.93 -10.97
C GLN A 319 -4.75 -6.07 -11.65
N ILE A 320 -4.06 -5.20 -10.91
CA ILE A 320 -2.98 -4.37 -11.47
C ILE A 320 -1.77 -5.23 -11.75
N MET A 321 -1.37 -6.07 -10.82
CA MET A 321 -0.20 -6.95 -10.98
C MET A 321 -0.38 -7.90 -12.17
N THR A 322 -1.54 -8.52 -12.33
CA THR A 322 -1.83 -9.40 -13.48
C THR A 322 -1.70 -8.66 -14.81
N LYS A 323 -2.21 -7.41 -14.91
CA LYS A 323 -2.12 -6.62 -16.15
C LYS A 323 -0.72 -6.09 -16.45
N GLU A 324 0.09 -5.82 -15.44
CA GLU A 324 1.48 -5.41 -15.62
C GLU A 324 2.33 -6.57 -16.09
N VAL A 325 2.15 -7.79 -15.54
CA VAL A 325 2.79 -9.02 -16.00
C VAL A 325 2.43 -9.30 -17.47
N GLU A 326 1.16 -9.26 -17.85
CA GLU A 326 0.73 -9.44 -19.24
C GLU A 326 1.33 -8.41 -20.20
N LYS A 327 1.57 -7.18 -19.72
CA LYS A 327 2.17 -6.11 -20.51
C LYS A 327 3.68 -6.34 -20.69
N GLU A 328 4.37 -6.73 -19.63
CA GLU A 328 5.80 -7.06 -19.67
C GLU A 328 6.05 -8.29 -20.53
N GLU A 329 5.21 -9.32 -20.47
CA GLU A 329 5.28 -10.48 -21.37
C GLU A 329 5.08 -10.10 -22.84
N LYS A 330 4.15 -9.17 -23.14
CA LYS A 330 3.93 -8.65 -24.50
C LYS A 330 5.07 -7.75 -24.99
N GLU A 331 5.72 -6.99 -24.09
CA GLU A 331 6.86 -6.14 -24.42
C GLU A 331 8.18 -6.93 -24.52
N SER A 332 8.32 -8.04 -23.79
CA SER A 332 9.47 -8.93 -23.81
C SER A 332 9.44 -9.92 -24.99
N GLN A 333 8.29 -10.13 -25.63
CA GLN A 333 8.24 -10.88 -26.88
C GLN A 333 9.08 -10.15 -27.94
N PRO A 334 10.03 -10.86 -28.59
CA PRO A 334 10.83 -10.23 -29.63
C PRO A 334 9.88 -9.67 -30.69
N LYS A 335 9.87 -8.33 -30.85
CA LYS A 335 9.11 -7.67 -31.89
C LYS A 335 9.57 -8.24 -33.22
N ILE A 336 8.79 -9.18 -33.78
CA ILE A 336 9.02 -9.67 -35.12
C ILE A 336 9.06 -8.43 -36.02
N PRO A 337 10.17 -8.09 -36.65
CA PRO A 337 10.23 -6.96 -37.54
C PRO A 337 9.09 -7.10 -38.55
N LYS A 338 8.28 -6.05 -38.73
CA LYS A 338 7.27 -6.05 -39.81
C LYS A 338 7.96 -6.10 -41.16
N VAL A 339 8.22 -7.33 -41.59
CA VAL A 339 8.85 -7.58 -42.89
C VAL A 339 7.80 -7.39 -43.97
N GLY A 340 8.03 -6.48 -44.88
CA GLY A 340 7.17 -6.28 -46.03
C GLY A 340 7.14 -7.53 -46.92
N ARG A 341 6.01 -7.79 -47.56
CA ARG A 341 5.82 -8.97 -48.44
C ARG A 341 6.94 -9.16 -49.47
N ASN A 342 7.55 -8.06 -49.88
CA ASN A 342 8.61 -8.09 -50.94
C ASN A 342 10.03 -7.99 -50.35
N ASP A 343 10.20 -7.82 -49.05
CA ASP A 343 11.50 -7.73 -48.40
C ASP A 343 12.22 -9.10 -48.36
N PRO A 344 13.53 -9.12 -48.23
CA PRO A 344 14.30 -10.39 -48.03
C PRO A 344 13.75 -11.12 -46.78
N CYS A 345 13.57 -12.42 -46.89
CA CYS A 345 13.07 -13.23 -45.81
C CYS A 345 14.06 -13.26 -44.63
N PRO A 346 13.61 -12.97 -43.37
CA PRO A 346 14.50 -12.96 -42.22
C PRO A 346 15.09 -14.32 -41.85
N CYS A 347 14.61 -15.43 -42.45
CA CYS A 347 15.19 -16.75 -42.25
C CYS A 347 16.52 -16.94 -42.97
N GLY A 348 17.05 -15.94 -43.68
CA GLY A 348 18.30 -16.01 -44.40
C GLY A 348 18.27 -16.79 -45.72
N SER A 349 17.10 -17.18 -46.21
CA SER A 349 16.95 -17.99 -47.44
C SER A 349 17.23 -17.22 -48.76
N GLY A 350 17.43 -15.90 -48.69
CA GLY A 350 17.59 -15.04 -49.88
C GLY A 350 16.31 -14.83 -50.71
N LYS A 351 15.19 -15.47 -50.33
CA LYS A 351 13.90 -15.35 -51.03
C LYS A 351 13.10 -14.20 -50.46
N LYS A 352 12.18 -13.62 -51.24
CA LYS A 352 11.21 -12.63 -50.75
C LYS A 352 10.29 -13.26 -49.69
N TYR A 353 9.96 -12.52 -48.63
CA TYR A 353 9.18 -13.01 -47.48
C TYR A 353 7.88 -13.71 -47.90
N LYS A 354 7.13 -13.13 -48.86
CA LYS A 354 5.90 -13.74 -49.43
C LYS A 354 6.10 -15.10 -50.10
N LYS A 355 7.32 -15.40 -50.56
CA LYS A 355 7.66 -16.69 -51.25
C LYS A 355 8.45 -17.64 -50.35
N CYS A 356 8.50 -17.35 -49.05
CA CYS A 356 9.25 -18.15 -48.08
C CYS A 356 8.42 -18.35 -46.80
N CYS A 357 8.75 -17.69 -45.70
CA CYS A 357 8.11 -17.92 -44.40
C CYS A 357 6.63 -17.48 -44.35
N MET A 358 6.22 -16.49 -45.14
CA MET A 358 4.81 -16.10 -45.20
C MET A 358 3.94 -17.19 -45.85
N ALA A 359 4.42 -17.83 -46.93
CA ALA A 359 3.67 -18.91 -47.57
C ALA A 359 3.59 -20.18 -46.68
N LYS A 360 4.59 -20.42 -45.80
CA LYS A 360 4.56 -21.53 -44.87
C LYS A 360 3.61 -21.33 -43.69
N ASN A 361 3.34 -20.07 -43.28
CA ASN A 361 2.40 -19.78 -42.20
C ASN A 361 0.95 -19.80 -42.67
N GLU A 362 0.68 -19.61 -43.97
CA GLU A 362 -0.67 -19.75 -44.54
C GLU A 362 -1.10 -21.21 -44.76
N GLU A 363 -0.15 -22.19 -44.65
CA GLU A 363 -0.42 -23.63 -44.76
C GLU A 363 -0.69 -24.31 -43.39
N ILE A 364 -0.61 -23.54 -42.26
CA ILE A 364 -0.75 -24.06 -40.88
C ILE A 364 -2.05 -23.57 -40.21
N GLU A 365 -2.79 -22.62 -40.80
CA GLU A 365 -4.16 -22.23 -40.41
C GLU A 365 -5.17 -23.01 -41.28
#